data_d2f132cdb802825aedd6db895204d3a0
#
_entry.id   d2f132cdb802825aedd6db895204d3a0
#
_cell.length_a   1.000
_cell.length_b   1.000
_cell.length_c   1.000
_cell.angle_alpha   90.00
_cell.angle_beta   90.00
_cell.angle_gamma   90.00
#
_symmetry.space_group_name_H-M   'P 1'
#
loop_
_entity.id
_entity.type
_entity.pdbx_description
1 polymer ?
#
loop_
_entity_poly.entity_id
_entity_poly.type
_entity_poly.pdbx_seq_one_letter_code
_entity_poly.pdbx_strand_id
1 'polypeptide(L)'
;MRNPIKILVHAEMLTLEGICQYHIGLDDDECKFATLQDLFKTISMSQSIIYCNSVKRVADLTEAMVLKGHPACCIHSGMDKDARDDAYVNFKAGKYRVLISSDVTARGIDIQQVSTVINFDLPRSVHTYLHRIGRSGRWGRKGTGISFVTRRDMKQLRDIEVFYSTTICELPSTFKSD
;
A
#
# COMPACT_ATOMS: atom_id res chain seq x y z
N MET A 1 23.60 -27.64 -12.19
CA MET A 1 23.21 -26.24 -12.00
C MET A 1 21.85 -26.19 -11.35
N ARG A 2 21.75 -25.78 -10.09
CA ARG A 2 20.49 -25.65 -9.35
C ARG A 2 19.79 -24.37 -9.79
N ASN A 3 18.55 -24.50 -10.18
CA ASN A 3 17.74 -23.46 -10.81
C ASN A 3 17.36 -22.39 -9.76
N PRO A 4 17.94 -21.18 -9.76
CA PRO A 4 17.67 -20.16 -8.74
C PRO A 4 16.25 -19.60 -8.79
N ILE A 5 15.54 -19.81 -9.89
CA ILE A 5 14.17 -19.31 -10.11
C ILE A 5 13.15 -19.95 -9.16
N LYS A 6 13.30 -21.25 -8.82
CA LYS A 6 12.39 -21.94 -7.89
C LYS A 6 12.48 -21.44 -6.46
N ILE A 7 13.65 -20.96 -6.03
CA ILE A 7 13.84 -20.44 -4.66
C ILE A 7 13.23 -19.04 -4.50
N LEU A 8 13.31 -18.21 -5.54
CA LEU A 8 12.71 -16.87 -5.55
C LEU A 8 11.18 -16.93 -5.50
N VAL A 9 10.55 -17.81 -6.26
CA VAL A 9 9.08 -17.99 -6.26
C VAL A 9 8.59 -18.45 -4.89
N HIS A 10 9.29 -19.37 -4.22
CA HIS A 10 8.95 -19.80 -2.86
C HIS A 10 9.13 -18.70 -1.82
N ALA A 11 10.17 -17.87 -1.93
CA ALA A 11 10.39 -16.75 -1.01
C ALA A 11 9.33 -15.65 -1.18
N GLU A 12 8.91 -15.38 -2.41
CA GLU A 12 7.84 -14.41 -2.72
C GLU A 12 6.48 -14.90 -2.20
N MET A 13 6.15 -16.17 -2.35
CA MET A 13 4.91 -16.73 -1.79
C MET A 13 4.88 -16.70 -0.26
N LEU A 14 6.00 -16.98 0.41
CA LEU A 14 6.11 -16.90 1.87
C LEU A 14 5.87 -15.48 2.39
N THR A 15 6.14 -14.46 1.60
CA THR A 15 5.93 -13.04 2.00
C THR A 15 4.45 -12.66 2.03
N LEU A 16 3.57 -13.34 1.29
CA LEU A 16 2.13 -13.09 1.26
C LEU A 16 1.35 -13.84 2.34
N GLU A 17 1.86 -14.95 2.87
CA GLU A 17 1.13 -15.84 3.80
C GLU A 17 0.67 -15.17 5.10
N GLY A 18 1.33 -14.08 5.54
CA GLY A 18 0.95 -13.33 6.74
C GLY A 18 0.12 -12.08 6.47
N ILE A 19 -0.37 -11.87 5.23
CA ILE A 19 -1.04 -10.64 4.83
C ILE A 19 -2.48 -10.94 4.40
N CYS A 20 -3.43 -10.31 5.07
CA CYS A 20 -4.83 -10.31 4.64
C CYS A 20 -4.97 -9.33 3.47
N GLN A 21 -5.42 -9.82 2.32
CA GLN A 21 -5.50 -9.04 1.09
C GLN A 21 -6.95 -8.78 0.73
N TYR A 22 -7.28 -7.50 0.54
CA TYR A 22 -8.61 -7.04 0.19
C TYR A 22 -8.60 -6.08 -0.99
N HIS A 23 -9.72 -5.99 -1.68
CA HIS A 23 -9.98 -4.92 -2.65
C HIS A 23 -11.32 -4.22 -2.35
N ILE A 24 -11.41 -2.97 -2.78
CA ILE A 24 -12.66 -2.21 -2.80
C ILE A 24 -12.93 -1.85 -4.25
N GLY A 25 -14.04 -2.38 -4.78
CA GLY A 25 -14.51 -2.05 -6.12
C GLY A 25 -15.10 -0.64 -6.17
N LEU A 26 -14.67 0.19 -7.12
CA LEU A 26 -15.11 1.55 -7.32
C LEU A 26 -15.57 1.76 -8.75
N ASP A 27 -16.57 2.62 -8.96
CA ASP A 27 -17.06 2.91 -10.30
C ASP A 27 -16.03 3.68 -11.12
N ASP A 28 -15.35 4.65 -10.50
CA ASP A 28 -14.35 5.50 -11.13
C ASP A 28 -13.26 5.95 -10.17
N ASP A 29 -12.31 6.71 -10.70
CA ASP A 29 -11.15 7.24 -9.96
C ASP A 29 -11.55 8.36 -8.99
N GLU A 30 -12.64 9.09 -9.26
CA GLU A 30 -13.09 10.23 -8.45
C GLU A 30 -13.64 9.75 -7.09
N CYS A 31 -14.16 8.54 -7.03
CA CYS A 31 -14.67 7.92 -5.80
C CYS A 31 -13.57 7.54 -4.80
N LYS A 32 -12.31 7.43 -5.24
CA LYS A 32 -11.21 6.92 -4.41
C LYS A 32 -10.97 7.73 -3.16
N PHE A 33 -10.98 9.06 -3.26
CA PHE A 33 -10.69 9.91 -2.10
C PHE A 33 -11.79 9.85 -1.03
N ALA A 34 -13.05 9.88 -1.44
CA ALA A 34 -14.17 9.71 -0.53
C ALA A 34 -14.13 8.34 0.17
N THR A 35 -13.85 7.28 -0.59
CA THR A 35 -13.68 5.93 -0.04
C THR A 35 -12.53 5.85 0.94
N LEU A 36 -11.41 6.50 0.66
CA LEU A 36 -10.28 6.56 1.58
C LEU A 36 -10.65 7.25 2.90
N GLN A 37 -11.40 8.35 2.85
CA GLN A 37 -11.87 9.04 4.05
C GLN A 37 -12.80 8.18 4.89
N ASP A 38 -13.71 7.44 4.24
CA ASP A 38 -14.63 6.54 4.93
C ASP A 38 -13.88 5.35 5.54
N LEU A 39 -12.87 4.84 4.86
CA LEU A 39 -12.00 3.80 5.39
C LEU A 39 -11.28 4.27 6.67
N PHE A 40 -10.75 5.48 6.69
CA PHE A 40 -10.10 6.06 7.87
C PHE A 40 -11.04 6.31 9.05
N LYS A 41 -12.33 6.53 8.80
CA LYS A 41 -13.34 6.63 9.86
C LYS A 41 -13.71 5.28 10.46
N THR A 42 -13.66 4.24 9.64
CA THR A 42 -14.16 2.90 9.98
C THR A 42 -13.09 2.01 10.58
N ILE A 43 -11.85 2.17 10.12
CA ILE A 43 -10.72 1.33 10.53
C ILE A 43 -9.78 2.10 11.43
N SER A 44 -9.52 1.55 12.63
CA SER A 44 -8.48 2.07 13.51
C SER A 44 -7.11 1.59 13.01
N MET A 45 -6.43 2.43 12.24
CA MET A 45 -5.09 2.13 11.72
C MET A 45 -4.03 2.78 12.61
N SER A 46 -3.05 2.00 13.06
CA SER A 46 -1.91 2.53 13.84
C SER A 46 -0.96 3.34 12.95
N GLN A 47 -0.37 2.71 11.96
CA GLN A 47 0.41 3.34 10.90
C GLN A 47 0.08 2.67 9.56
N SER A 48 -0.01 3.47 8.51
CA SER A 48 -0.32 3.00 7.16
C SER A 48 0.54 3.67 6.10
N ILE A 49 0.76 2.93 5.01
CA ILE A 49 1.37 3.46 3.78
C ILE A 49 0.32 3.44 2.69
N ILE A 50 0.19 4.55 1.98
CA ILE A 50 -0.70 4.69 0.83
C ILE A 50 0.16 4.85 -0.43
N TYR A 51 -0.04 3.98 -1.40
CA TYR A 51 0.70 4.01 -2.66
C TYR A 51 -0.12 4.59 -3.80
N CYS A 52 0.49 5.53 -4.53
CA CYS A 52 -0.01 6.12 -5.77
C CYS A 52 0.96 5.83 -6.91
N ASN A 53 0.45 5.83 -8.15
CA ASN A 53 1.24 5.49 -9.34
C ASN A 53 2.02 6.67 -9.95
N SER A 54 1.86 7.89 -9.43
CA SER A 54 2.61 9.05 -9.92
C SER A 54 2.94 10.04 -8.82
N VAL A 55 4.02 10.81 -9.03
CA VAL A 55 4.47 11.89 -8.13
C VAL A 55 3.37 12.93 -7.90
N LYS A 56 2.69 13.34 -8.98
CA LYS A 56 1.60 14.31 -8.89
C LYS A 56 0.48 13.81 -7.99
N ARG A 57 0.04 12.56 -8.14
CA ARG A 57 -1.02 11.98 -7.30
C ARG A 57 -0.60 11.87 -5.83
N VAL A 58 0.69 11.60 -5.55
CA VAL A 58 1.21 11.60 -4.18
C VAL A 58 1.07 12.99 -3.56
N ALA A 59 1.48 14.04 -4.29
CA ALA A 59 1.39 15.41 -3.80
C ALA A 59 -0.08 15.85 -3.59
N ASP A 60 -0.92 15.66 -4.59
CA ASP A 60 -2.35 16.03 -4.55
C ASP A 60 -3.07 15.30 -3.38
N LEU A 61 -2.81 14.00 -3.20
CA LEU A 61 -3.42 13.23 -2.12
C LEU A 61 -2.91 13.65 -0.75
N THR A 62 -1.62 13.95 -0.61
CA THR A 62 -1.04 14.42 0.65
C THR A 62 -1.69 15.74 1.08
N GLU A 63 -1.79 16.71 0.16
CA GLU A 63 -2.45 17.98 0.42
C GLU A 63 -3.91 17.77 0.83
N ALA A 64 -4.66 16.98 0.09
CA ALA A 64 -6.06 16.68 0.39
C ALA A 64 -6.26 16.02 1.77
N MET A 65 -5.36 15.10 2.16
CA MET A 65 -5.41 14.44 3.47
C MET A 65 -5.14 15.43 4.60
N VAL A 66 -4.11 16.28 4.45
CA VAL A 66 -3.78 17.31 5.45
C VAL A 66 -4.91 18.32 5.62
N LEU A 67 -5.52 18.80 4.52
CA LEU A 67 -6.68 19.69 4.54
C LEU A 67 -7.90 19.10 5.26
N LYS A 68 -8.04 17.78 5.27
CA LYS A 68 -9.11 17.06 5.99
C LYS A 68 -8.74 16.69 7.43
N GLY A 69 -7.61 17.17 7.93
CA GLY A 69 -7.19 16.95 9.31
C GLY A 69 -6.51 15.60 9.57
N HIS A 70 -6.05 14.92 8.52
CA HIS A 70 -5.25 13.70 8.62
C HIS A 70 -3.76 14.02 8.45
N PRO A 71 -2.96 14.09 9.52
CA PRO A 71 -1.53 14.36 9.40
C PRO A 71 -0.85 13.26 8.57
N ALA A 72 -0.33 13.65 7.41
CA ALA A 72 0.35 12.76 6.49
C ALA A 72 1.68 13.38 6.04
N CYS A 73 2.67 12.53 5.77
CA CYS A 73 3.87 12.91 5.04
C CYS A 73 3.94 12.15 3.71
N CYS A 74 4.79 12.60 2.81
CA CYS A 74 4.96 11.93 1.53
C CYS A 74 6.44 11.67 1.20
N ILE A 75 6.66 10.65 0.37
CA ILE A 75 7.97 10.33 -0.21
C ILE A 75 7.78 9.99 -1.69
N HIS A 76 8.48 10.73 -2.57
CA HIS A 76 8.44 10.49 -4.01
C HIS A 76 9.74 10.92 -4.70
N SER A 77 9.93 10.53 -5.95
CA SER A 77 11.17 10.79 -6.71
C SER A 77 11.47 12.26 -7.00
N GLY A 78 10.48 13.12 -6.93
CA GLY A 78 10.64 14.57 -7.12
C GLY A 78 11.20 15.30 -5.89
N MET A 79 11.35 14.62 -4.74
CA MET A 79 11.94 15.19 -3.55
C MET A 79 13.46 14.99 -3.55
N ASP A 80 14.21 15.95 -2.97
CA ASP A 80 15.62 15.74 -2.68
C ASP A 80 15.83 14.66 -1.60
N LYS A 81 17.08 14.22 -1.44
CA LYS A 81 17.40 13.15 -0.52
C LYS A 81 17.10 13.53 0.93
N ASP A 82 17.48 14.73 1.35
CA ASP A 82 17.35 15.16 2.74
C ASP A 82 15.87 15.27 3.14
N ALA A 83 15.02 15.82 2.25
CA ALA A 83 13.59 15.88 2.49
C ALA A 83 12.93 14.48 2.59
N ARG A 84 13.40 13.50 1.80
CA ARG A 84 12.92 12.12 1.91
C ARG A 84 13.35 11.47 3.22
N ASP A 85 14.61 11.68 3.61
CA ASP A 85 15.16 11.12 4.85
C ASP A 85 14.42 11.73 6.07
N ASP A 86 14.16 13.02 6.08
CA ASP A 86 13.38 13.70 7.11
C ASP A 86 11.94 13.18 7.20
N ALA A 87 11.26 13.03 6.07
CA ALA A 87 9.91 12.46 6.04
C ALA A 87 9.89 11.03 6.61
N TYR A 88 10.87 10.22 6.25
CA TYR A 88 11.02 8.86 6.74
C TYR A 88 11.28 8.82 8.26
N VAL A 89 12.22 9.63 8.76
CA VAL A 89 12.54 9.70 10.20
C VAL A 89 11.32 10.13 11.01
N ASN A 90 10.58 11.14 10.54
CA ASN A 90 9.37 11.62 11.20
C ASN A 90 8.24 10.56 11.19
N PHE A 91 8.09 9.82 10.09
CA PHE A 91 7.14 8.71 10.02
C PHE A 91 7.53 7.59 10.98
N LYS A 92 8.79 7.18 10.98
CA LYS A 92 9.34 6.17 11.89
C LYS A 92 9.17 6.54 13.37
N ALA A 93 9.34 7.80 13.70
CA ALA A 93 9.14 8.33 15.06
C ALA A 93 7.66 8.42 15.47
N GLY A 94 6.71 8.10 14.56
CA GLY A 94 5.28 8.16 14.84
C GLY A 94 4.67 9.56 14.81
N LYS A 95 5.41 10.56 14.33
CA LYS A 95 4.89 11.94 14.16
C LYS A 95 3.76 11.98 13.13
N TYR A 96 3.85 11.14 12.11
CA TYR A 96 2.81 10.93 11.12
C TYR A 96 2.29 9.50 11.19
N ARG A 97 0.98 9.33 11.10
CA ARG A 97 0.36 8.01 11.01
C ARG A 97 0.24 7.49 9.58
N VAL A 98 0.32 8.39 8.61
CA VAL A 98 0.13 8.10 7.19
C VAL A 98 1.36 8.55 6.42
N LEU A 99 1.93 7.63 5.64
CA LEU A 99 2.93 7.92 4.63
C LEU A 99 2.31 7.68 3.24
N ILE A 100 2.36 8.69 2.39
CA ILE A 100 1.89 8.58 1.00
C ILE A 100 3.12 8.51 0.09
N SER A 101 3.18 7.51 -0.76
CA SER A 101 4.39 7.27 -1.55
C SER A 101 4.10 6.80 -2.98
N SER A 102 5.02 7.11 -3.87
CA SER A 102 5.18 6.40 -5.14
C SER A 102 6.16 5.22 -4.97
N ASP A 103 6.27 4.37 -6.01
CA ASP A 103 7.09 3.14 -5.95
C ASP A 103 8.60 3.35 -5.74
N VAL A 104 9.06 4.57 -5.63
CA VAL A 104 10.47 4.93 -5.41
C VAL A 104 11.00 4.46 -4.05
N THR A 105 10.12 4.30 -3.07
CA THR A 105 10.51 3.80 -1.74
C THR A 105 10.89 2.32 -1.73
N ALA A 106 10.64 1.59 -2.82
CA ALA A 106 11.04 0.20 -2.94
C ALA A 106 12.57 -0.01 -3.06
N ARG A 107 13.34 1.06 -3.30
CA ARG A 107 14.79 0.98 -3.51
C ARG A 107 15.53 1.77 -2.43
N GLY A 108 15.87 1.12 -1.31
CA GLY A 108 16.86 1.61 -0.35
C GLY A 108 16.34 2.28 0.93
N ILE A 109 15.05 2.49 1.08
CA ILE A 109 14.47 2.90 2.36
C ILE A 109 13.75 1.68 2.94
N ASP A 110 14.31 1.11 3.99
CA ASP A 110 13.66 0.04 4.76
C ASP A 110 12.55 0.65 5.61
N ILE A 111 11.40 0.88 4.97
CA ILE A 111 10.23 1.39 5.68
C ILE A 111 9.79 0.31 6.66
N GLN A 112 9.81 0.69 7.94
CA GLN A 112 9.35 -0.17 9.03
C GLN A 112 7.96 -0.73 8.75
N GLN A 113 7.72 -1.86 9.39
CA GLN A 113 6.47 -2.58 9.38
C GLN A 113 5.31 -1.68 9.77
N VAL A 114 4.37 -1.58 8.86
CA VAL A 114 3.10 -0.92 9.08
C VAL A 114 2.00 -1.96 9.25
N SER A 115 0.92 -1.59 9.92
CA SER A 115 -0.24 -2.47 10.06
C SER A 115 -0.98 -2.64 8.73
N THR A 116 -1.06 -1.57 7.95
CA THR A 116 -1.88 -1.53 6.75
C THR A 116 -1.16 -0.86 5.58
N VAL A 117 -1.25 -1.48 4.42
CA VAL A 117 -0.85 -0.90 3.14
C VAL A 117 -2.08 -0.70 2.28
N ILE A 118 -2.25 0.49 1.73
CA ILE A 118 -3.35 0.84 0.83
C ILE A 118 -2.78 1.15 -0.55
N ASN A 119 -3.19 0.41 -1.57
CA ASN A 119 -2.97 0.77 -2.95
C ASN A 119 -4.10 1.70 -3.39
N PHE A 120 -3.91 3.01 -3.27
CA PHE A 120 -4.82 4.02 -3.80
C PHE A 120 -4.94 3.91 -5.32
N ASP A 121 -3.82 3.58 -5.95
CA ASP A 121 -3.76 3.11 -7.32
C ASP A 121 -3.20 1.69 -7.34
N LEU A 122 -3.90 0.78 -8.04
CA LEU A 122 -3.39 -0.59 -8.22
C LEU A 122 -2.06 -0.54 -8.99
N PRO A 123 -1.00 -1.24 -8.55
CA PRO A 123 0.29 -1.19 -9.23
C PRO A 123 0.20 -1.78 -10.63
N ARG A 124 0.99 -1.23 -11.55
CA ARG A 124 1.02 -1.67 -12.95
C ARG A 124 1.71 -3.02 -13.17
N SER A 125 2.52 -3.46 -12.21
CA SER A 125 3.29 -4.69 -12.25
C SER A 125 2.93 -5.59 -11.07
N VAL A 126 2.83 -6.89 -11.32
CA VAL A 126 2.60 -7.88 -10.26
C VAL A 126 3.74 -7.88 -9.24
N HIS A 127 4.97 -7.64 -9.66
CA HIS A 127 6.13 -7.54 -8.74
C HIS A 127 6.05 -6.32 -7.83
N THR A 128 5.59 -5.18 -8.36
CA THR A 128 5.37 -3.98 -7.56
C THR A 128 4.31 -4.20 -6.49
N TYR A 129 3.27 -4.99 -6.78
CA TYR A 129 2.26 -5.35 -5.80
C TYR A 129 2.87 -6.00 -4.56
N LEU A 130 3.71 -7.01 -4.75
CA LEU A 130 4.40 -7.67 -3.64
C LEU A 130 5.30 -6.70 -2.86
N HIS A 131 6.06 -5.86 -3.55
CA HIS A 131 6.94 -4.88 -2.91
C HIS A 131 6.16 -3.88 -2.04
N ARG A 132 4.95 -3.50 -2.44
CA ARG A 132 4.09 -2.61 -1.67
C ARG A 132 3.50 -3.31 -0.46
N ILE A 133 2.73 -4.37 -0.67
CA ILE A 133 2.03 -5.05 0.45
C ILE A 133 2.98 -5.79 1.38
N GLY A 134 4.13 -6.22 0.90
CA GLY A 134 5.19 -6.84 1.71
C GLY A 134 5.78 -5.93 2.79
N ARG A 135 5.34 -4.66 2.86
CA ARG A 135 5.65 -3.75 3.98
C ARG A 135 4.73 -3.95 5.18
N SER A 136 3.64 -4.71 5.03
CA SER A 136 2.77 -5.09 6.14
C SER A 136 3.09 -6.51 6.61
N GLY A 137 2.81 -6.82 7.88
CA GLY A 137 2.75 -8.19 8.37
C GLY A 137 4.07 -8.93 8.61
N ARG A 138 5.09 -8.28 9.13
CA ARG A 138 6.33 -8.96 9.54
C ARG A 138 6.36 -9.28 11.04
N TRP A 139 7.20 -10.24 11.46
CA TRP A 139 7.46 -10.62 12.87
C TRP A 139 6.23 -11.18 13.61
N GLY A 140 5.47 -12.05 12.94
CA GLY A 140 4.32 -12.73 13.55
C GLY A 140 3.07 -11.88 13.73
N ARG A 141 3.04 -10.66 13.23
CA ARG A 141 1.84 -9.82 13.17
C ARG A 141 1.19 -9.94 11.80
N LYS A 142 -0.14 -10.09 11.79
CA LYS A 142 -0.92 -10.06 10.54
C LYS A 142 -0.90 -8.65 9.97
N GLY A 143 -0.53 -8.53 8.68
CA GLY A 143 -0.64 -7.30 7.93
C GLY A 143 -1.92 -7.25 7.12
N THR A 144 -2.33 -6.05 6.74
CA THR A 144 -3.50 -5.84 5.87
C THR A 144 -3.09 -5.06 4.63
N GLY A 145 -3.44 -5.61 3.46
CA GLY A 145 -3.32 -4.93 2.17
C GLY A 145 -4.70 -4.64 1.60
N ILE A 146 -4.99 -3.39 1.28
CA ILE A 146 -6.27 -2.96 0.69
C ILE A 146 -5.98 -2.28 -0.64
N SER A 147 -6.61 -2.72 -1.72
CA SER A 147 -6.44 -2.14 -3.05
C SER A 147 -7.73 -1.52 -3.56
N PHE A 148 -7.67 -0.27 -4.01
CA PHE A 148 -8.78 0.37 -4.70
C PHE A 148 -8.74 -0.05 -6.16
N VAL A 149 -9.86 -0.56 -6.65
CA VAL A 149 -9.96 -1.21 -7.97
C VAL A 149 -11.14 -0.63 -8.73
N THR A 150 -10.86 0.06 -9.83
CA THR A 150 -11.89 0.49 -10.78
C THR A 150 -12.13 -0.60 -11.83
N ARG A 151 -13.14 -0.42 -12.66
CA ARG A 151 -13.42 -1.35 -13.78
C ARG A 151 -12.22 -1.56 -14.70
N ARG A 152 -11.36 -0.53 -14.86
CA ARG A 152 -10.15 -0.60 -15.70
C ARG A 152 -9.07 -1.46 -15.07
N ASP A 153 -9.07 -1.57 -13.74
CA ASP A 153 -8.05 -2.28 -12.97
C ASP A 153 -8.35 -3.78 -12.81
N MET A 154 -9.55 -4.23 -13.17
CA MET A 154 -10.00 -5.62 -12.92
C MET A 154 -9.10 -6.67 -13.58
N LYS A 155 -8.60 -6.39 -14.78
CA LYS A 155 -7.66 -7.30 -15.44
C LYS A 155 -6.37 -7.42 -14.65
N GLN A 156 -5.80 -6.30 -14.23
CA GLN A 156 -4.57 -6.27 -13.43
C GLN A 156 -4.75 -6.97 -12.08
N LEU A 157 -5.89 -6.80 -11.44
CA LEU A 157 -6.20 -7.52 -10.19
C LEU A 157 -6.16 -9.04 -10.40
N ARG A 158 -6.78 -9.54 -11.46
CA ARG A 158 -6.76 -10.97 -11.80
C ARG A 158 -5.37 -11.47 -12.16
N ASP A 159 -4.59 -10.68 -12.88
CA ASP A 159 -3.21 -11.02 -13.20
C ASP A 159 -2.35 -11.19 -11.92
N ILE A 160 -2.56 -10.35 -10.91
CA ILE A 160 -1.93 -10.48 -9.59
C ILE A 160 -2.37 -11.76 -8.89
N GLU A 161 -3.67 -12.04 -8.84
CA GLU A 161 -4.21 -13.25 -8.19
C GLU A 161 -3.66 -14.52 -8.82
N VAL A 162 -3.61 -14.57 -10.15
CA VAL A 162 -3.06 -15.72 -10.90
C VAL A 162 -1.56 -15.86 -10.66
N PHE A 163 -0.80 -14.77 -10.74
CA PHE A 163 0.66 -14.80 -10.59
C PHE A 163 1.09 -15.32 -9.21
N TYR A 164 0.41 -14.88 -8.15
CA TYR A 164 0.73 -15.28 -6.77
C TYR A 164 -0.10 -16.46 -6.27
N SER A 165 -0.96 -17.06 -7.09
CA SER A 165 -1.88 -18.13 -6.68
C SER A 165 -2.64 -17.78 -5.40
N THR A 166 -3.15 -16.56 -5.32
CA THR A 166 -3.83 -16.00 -4.15
C THR A 166 -5.21 -15.47 -4.53
N THR A 167 -6.03 -15.22 -3.52
CA THR A 167 -7.32 -14.55 -3.69
C THR A 167 -7.29 -13.21 -2.95
N ILE A 168 -7.67 -12.14 -3.63
CA ILE A 168 -7.83 -10.80 -3.04
C ILE A 168 -9.33 -10.60 -2.85
N CYS A 169 -9.80 -10.79 -1.61
CA CYS A 169 -11.23 -10.74 -1.29
C CYS A 169 -11.77 -9.32 -1.34
N GLU A 170 -13.06 -9.16 -1.61
CA GLU A 170 -13.73 -7.87 -1.40
C GLU A 170 -13.73 -7.53 0.09
N LEU A 171 -13.46 -6.25 0.42
CA LEU A 171 -13.43 -5.81 1.81
C LEU A 171 -14.85 -5.88 2.41
N PRO A 172 -15.07 -6.65 3.49
CA PRO A 172 -16.39 -6.73 4.11
C PRO A 172 -16.87 -5.37 4.64
N SER A 173 -18.14 -5.06 4.52
CA SER A 173 -18.76 -3.84 5.06
C SER A 173 -18.64 -3.72 6.59
N THR A 174 -18.42 -4.85 7.27
CA THR A 174 -18.24 -4.96 8.73
C THR A 174 -16.78 -5.06 9.15
N PHE A 175 -15.85 -4.75 8.25
CA PHE A 175 -14.42 -4.88 8.53
C PHE A 175 -14.00 -4.01 9.71
N LYS A 176 -13.44 -4.64 10.74
CA LYS A 176 -12.72 -3.97 11.84
C LYS A 176 -11.31 -4.50 11.83
N SER A 177 -10.33 -3.62 11.83
CA SER A 177 -8.93 -4.03 12.03
C SER A 177 -8.74 -4.45 13.50
N ASP A 178 -8.22 -5.65 13.70
CA ASP A 178 -7.78 -6.13 15.03
C ASP A 178 -6.54 -5.36 15.52
#